data_7a35f0edd5042a28b1305418e906fb45
#
_entry.id   7a35f0edd5042a28b1305418e906fb45
#
_cell.length_a   1.000
_cell.length_b   1.000
_cell.length_c   1.000
_cell.angle_alpha   90.00
_cell.angle_beta   90.00
_cell.angle_gamma   90.00
#
_symmetry.space_group_name_H-M   'P 1'
#
loop_
_entity.id
_entity.type
_entity.pdbx_description
1 polymer ?
#
loop_
_entity_poly.entity_id
_entity_poly.type
_entity_poly.pdbx_seq_one_letter_code
_entity_poly.pdbx_strand_id
1 'polypeptide(L)'
;AGFSVIQDVVYNHFGPSDLDLWRFDGWHEGDYGGIYFFNDDRANTPWGDTRPDYGRSEVRQFIRDNALMWLEEYHADGLRVDSTLYVRTKDGDESNPIPQGESLMAEINAEIRARHPHVILIAEDLRNNGLLTRDSDKGGMGFHAQWDATFVHPIRTMVEAISDEQRSMGHLKTVI
;
A
#
# COMPACT_ATOMS: atom_id res chain seq x y z
N ALA A 1 4.44 -8.00 -26.20
CA ALA A 1 4.36 -9.44 -25.97
C ALA A 1 2.94 -9.89 -25.51
N GLY A 2 2.02 -8.96 -25.28
CA GLY A 2 0.63 -9.27 -24.86
C GLY A 2 0.45 -9.56 -23.36
N PHE A 3 1.46 -9.25 -22.54
CA PHE A 3 1.35 -9.31 -21.08
C PHE A 3 1.23 -7.91 -20.52
N SER A 4 0.37 -7.73 -19.50
CA SER A 4 0.33 -6.52 -18.69
C SER A 4 1.40 -6.57 -17.62
N VAL A 5 2.07 -5.44 -17.40
CA VAL A 5 3.11 -5.28 -16.39
C VAL A 5 2.54 -4.46 -15.23
N ILE A 6 2.42 -5.08 -14.06
CA ILE A 6 2.00 -4.42 -12.83
C ILE A 6 3.26 -4.16 -11.99
N GLN A 7 3.56 -2.88 -11.74
CA GLN A 7 4.68 -2.50 -10.89
C GLN A 7 4.27 -2.60 -9.42
N ASP A 8 5.08 -3.30 -8.64
CA ASP A 8 4.92 -3.38 -7.18
C ASP A 8 5.62 -2.17 -6.53
N VAL A 9 4.89 -1.35 -5.78
CA VAL A 9 5.41 -0.13 -5.15
C VAL A 9 5.18 -0.14 -3.65
N VAL A 10 6.21 0.27 -2.91
CA VAL A 10 6.20 0.29 -1.45
C VAL A 10 6.16 1.74 -0.96
N TYR A 11 5.02 2.15 -0.40
CA TYR A 11 4.82 3.49 0.13
C TYR A 11 4.52 3.51 1.63
N ASN A 12 4.47 2.35 2.27
CA ASN A 12 4.25 2.24 3.71
C ASN A 12 5.52 2.46 4.53
N HIS A 13 6.70 2.27 3.93
CA HIS A 13 8.01 2.56 4.52
C HIS A 13 9.06 2.80 3.44
N PHE A 14 10.15 3.51 3.76
CA PHE A 14 11.25 3.77 2.85
C PHE A 14 12.57 3.20 3.38
N GLY A 15 12.87 1.97 3.00
CA GLY A 15 14.13 1.32 3.33
C GLY A 15 14.43 1.18 4.84
N PRO A 16 15.59 0.66 5.21
CA PRO A 16 16.05 0.63 6.58
C PRO A 16 16.52 2.02 7.07
N SER A 17 16.46 2.25 8.38
CA SER A 17 16.70 3.53 9.02
C SER A 17 18.10 4.13 8.86
N ASP A 18 19.07 3.37 8.40
CA ASP A 18 20.45 3.81 8.22
C ASP A 18 20.85 4.10 6.77
N LEU A 19 19.88 4.10 5.83
CA LEU A 19 20.14 4.31 4.41
C LEU A 19 19.40 5.54 3.83
N ASP A 20 19.98 6.09 2.80
CA ASP A 20 19.43 7.04 1.82
C ASP A 20 18.74 8.27 2.41
N LEU A 21 17.44 8.20 2.66
CA LEU A 21 16.63 9.34 3.08
C LEU A 21 16.67 9.60 4.60
N TRP A 22 17.24 8.69 5.38
CA TRP A 22 17.32 8.82 6.83
C TRP A 22 18.21 9.98 7.23
N ARG A 23 17.61 10.97 7.93
CA ARG A 23 18.30 12.20 8.37
C ARG A 23 19.06 12.90 7.23
N PHE A 24 18.44 12.89 6.06
CA PHE A 24 19.06 13.31 4.79
C PHE A 24 19.73 14.69 4.86
N ASP A 25 19.10 15.66 5.53
CA ASP A 25 19.61 17.03 5.71
C ASP A 25 20.24 17.26 7.11
N GLY A 26 20.31 16.19 7.92
CA GLY A 26 20.79 16.23 9.30
C GLY A 26 19.76 16.66 10.34
N TRP A 27 18.57 17.15 9.93
CA TRP A 27 17.51 17.47 10.88
C TRP A 27 16.69 16.24 11.26
N HIS A 28 16.36 16.11 12.55
CA HIS A 28 15.46 15.09 13.08
C HIS A 28 14.95 15.46 14.47
N GLU A 29 13.85 14.84 14.91
CA GLU A 29 13.37 14.90 16.29
C GLU A 29 13.64 13.56 16.98
N GLY A 30 14.25 13.60 18.18
CA GLY A 30 14.61 12.40 18.93
C GLY A 30 15.44 11.41 18.09
N ASP A 31 15.03 10.15 18.09
CA ASP A 31 15.69 9.08 17.33
C ASP A 31 15.05 8.82 15.95
N TYR A 32 14.19 9.72 15.45
CA TYR A 32 13.48 9.55 14.19
C TYR A 32 14.27 10.01 12.96
N GLY A 33 13.67 9.76 11.78
CA GLY A 33 14.36 9.81 10.49
C GLY A 33 14.44 11.18 9.82
N GLY A 34 13.84 12.23 10.37
CA GLY A 34 13.93 13.58 9.82
C GLY A 34 12.88 13.92 8.77
N ILE A 35 13.24 14.74 7.78
CA ILE A 35 12.29 15.45 6.91
C ILE A 35 11.38 14.55 6.05
N TYR A 36 11.80 13.35 5.71
CA TYR A 36 10.99 12.44 4.90
C TYR A 36 10.00 11.62 5.71
N PHE A 37 10.20 11.51 7.02
CA PHE A 37 9.50 10.55 7.87
C PHE A 37 8.65 11.24 8.93
N PHE A 38 7.67 10.53 9.49
CA PHE A 38 7.10 10.94 10.75
C PHE A 38 8.19 11.00 11.82
N ASN A 39 8.17 12.05 12.65
CA ASN A 39 9.12 12.19 13.76
C ASN A 39 8.41 11.99 15.11
N ASP A 40 7.57 10.96 15.15
CA ASP A 40 6.86 10.46 16.33
C ASP A 40 6.58 8.96 16.14
N ASP A 41 5.78 8.38 17.02
CA ASP A 41 5.46 6.95 17.02
C ASP A 41 4.71 6.46 15.77
N ARG A 42 4.23 7.37 14.90
CA ARG A 42 3.69 7.02 13.58
C ARG A 42 4.77 6.56 12.59
N ALA A 43 6.05 6.87 12.86
CA ALA A 43 7.16 6.37 12.04
C ALA A 43 7.25 4.84 12.06
N ASN A 44 6.82 4.20 13.14
CA ASN A 44 7.02 2.78 13.39
C ASN A 44 6.21 1.91 12.44
N THR A 45 6.88 0.95 11.82
CA THR A 45 6.28 -0.11 11.00
C THR A 45 6.94 -1.45 11.35
N PRO A 46 6.37 -2.60 10.94
CA PRO A 46 7.05 -3.89 11.09
C PRO A 46 8.42 -3.99 10.39
N TRP A 47 8.72 -3.07 9.47
CA TRP A 47 9.96 -3.04 8.68
C TRP A 47 10.95 -1.97 9.13
N GLY A 48 10.63 -1.18 10.16
CA GLY A 48 11.47 -0.12 10.70
C GLY A 48 10.72 1.18 10.92
N ASP A 49 11.43 2.19 11.45
CA ASP A 49 10.87 3.51 11.81
C ASP A 49 10.92 4.48 10.62
N THR A 50 10.58 3.98 9.45
CA THR A 50 10.77 4.69 8.16
C THR A 50 9.45 4.94 7.41
N ARG A 51 8.32 5.08 8.14
CA ARG A 51 7.08 5.51 7.50
C ARG A 51 7.20 6.94 7.02
N PRO A 52 6.92 7.19 5.72
CA PRO A 52 6.92 8.56 5.17
C PRO A 52 5.90 9.44 5.88
N ASP A 53 6.24 10.72 6.07
CA ASP A 53 5.29 11.70 6.62
C ASP A 53 4.30 12.15 5.55
N TYR A 54 3.21 11.44 5.43
CA TYR A 54 2.13 11.75 4.47
C TYR A 54 1.43 13.09 4.72
N GLY A 55 1.75 13.78 5.81
CA GLY A 55 1.30 15.14 6.09
C GLY A 55 2.13 16.24 5.44
N ARG A 56 3.35 15.93 4.99
CA ARG A 56 4.26 16.89 4.33
C ARG A 56 3.99 16.93 2.83
N SER A 57 3.79 18.12 2.28
CA SER A 57 3.49 18.33 0.85
C SER A 57 4.58 17.77 -0.06
N GLU A 58 5.86 17.95 0.31
CA GLU A 58 7.01 17.49 -0.46
C GLU A 58 7.11 15.95 -0.48
N VAL A 59 6.81 15.29 0.64
CA VAL A 59 6.77 13.83 0.72
C VAL A 59 5.61 13.26 -0.09
N ARG A 60 4.43 13.88 0.00
CA ARG A 60 3.27 13.53 -0.83
C ARG A 60 3.61 13.66 -2.32
N GLN A 61 4.24 14.76 -2.71
CA GLN A 61 4.67 14.97 -4.09
C GLN A 61 5.69 13.93 -4.53
N PHE A 62 6.68 13.61 -3.70
CA PHE A 62 7.67 12.57 -3.99
C PHE A 62 7.03 11.22 -4.28
N ILE A 63 6.07 10.78 -3.46
CA ILE A 63 5.34 9.52 -3.65
C ILE A 63 4.48 9.58 -4.92
N ARG A 64 3.77 10.69 -5.13
CA ARG A 64 2.94 10.91 -6.32
C ARG A 64 3.78 10.87 -7.60
N ASP A 65 4.90 11.58 -7.63
CA ASP A 65 5.76 11.65 -8.81
C ASP A 65 6.41 10.29 -9.09
N ASN A 66 6.76 9.52 -8.06
CA ASN A 66 7.21 8.14 -8.22
C ASN A 66 6.13 7.25 -8.85
N ALA A 67 4.88 7.34 -8.39
CA ALA A 67 3.77 6.57 -8.97
C ALA A 67 3.56 6.90 -10.46
N LEU A 68 3.58 8.19 -10.80
CA LEU A 68 3.44 8.65 -12.19
C LEU A 68 4.64 8.27 -13.06
N MET A 69 5.86 8.32 -12.54
CA MET A 69 7.07 7.89 -13.23
C MET A 69 6.96 6.46 -13.75
N TRP A 70 6.49 5.52 -12.93
CA TRP A 70 6.28 4.14 -13.36
C TRP A 70 5.31 4.00 -14.53
N LEU A 71 4.27 4.83 -14.55
CA LEU A 71 3.25 4.80 -15.60
C LEU A 71 3.66 5.57 -16.86
N GLU A 72 4.29 6.72 -16.70
CA GLU A 72 4.57 7.65 -17.81
C GLU A 72 5.93 7.40 -18.47
N GLU A 73 6.97 7.09 -17.69
CA GLU A 73 8.31 6.87 -18.21
C GLU A 73 8.61 5.40 -18.46
N TYR A 74 8.17 4.52 -17.55
CA TYR A 74 8.40 3.07 -17.66
C TYR A 74 7.24 2.31 -18.31
N HIS A 75 6.10 2.99 -18.55
CA HIS A 75 4.92 2.43 -19.24
C HIS A 75 4.35 1.17 -18.58
N ALA A 76 4.34 1.12 -17.25
CA ALA A 76 3.65 0.07 -16.52
C ALA A 76 2.14 0.12 -16.78
N ASP A 77 1.49 -1.02 -16.88
CA ASP A 77 0.04 -1.14 -17.10
C ASP A 77 -0.76 -1.03 -15.80
N GLY A 78 -0.08 -1.01 -14.66
CA GLY A 78 -0.71 -0.86 -13.36
C GLY A 78 0.28 -0.75 -12.22
N LEU A 79 -0.26 -0.43 -11.04
CA LEU A 79 0.48 -0.43 -9.78
C LEU A 79 -0.21 -1.36 -8.78
N ARG A 80 0.58 -2.16 -8.09
CA ARG A 80 0.16 -2.82 -6.86
C ARG A 80 0.84 -2.13 -5.70
N VAL A 81 0.07 -1.53 -4.80
CA VAL A 81 0.60 -0.82 -3.63
C VAL A 81 0.70 -1.79 -2.47
N ASP A 82 1.95 -2.01 -2.05
CA ASP A 82 2.31 -2.90 -0.95
C ASP A 82 1.74 -2.40 0.36
N SER A 83 1.16 -3.32 1.13
CA SER A 83 0.76 -3.14 2.52
C SER A 83 0.05 -1.81 2.81
N THR A 84 -1.01 -1.50 2.05
CA THR A 84 -1.81 -0.27 2.22
C THR A 84 -2.40 -0.15 3.63
N LEU A 85 -2.56 -1.26 4.34
CA LEU A 85 -2.94 -1.28 5.74
C LEU A 85 -2.01 -0.39 6.59
N TYR A 86 -0.69 -0.45 6.35
CA TYR A 86 0.29 0.35 7.08
C TYR A 86 0.49 1.77 6.50
N VAL A 87 -0.07 2.08 5.34
CA VAL A 87 -0.21 3.46 4.86
C VAL A 87 -1.33 4.17 5.60
N ARG A 88 -2.45 3.47 5.84
CA ARG A 88 -3.69 4.05 6.40
C ARG A 88 -3.85 3.86 7.91
N THR A 89 -3.05 2.99 8.53
CA THR A 89 -3.09 2.75 9.98
C THR A 89 -1.69 2.73 10.59
N LYS A 90 -1.59 3.07 11.86
CA LYS A 90 -0.32 3.15 12.56
C LYS A 90 0.36 1.77 12.73
N ASP A 91 -0.38 0.79 13.18
CA ASP A 91 0.12 -0.53 13.61
C ASP A 91 -0.66 -1.72 13.02
N GLY A 92 -1.36 -1.50 11.91
CA GLY A 92 -2.25 -2.49 11.30
C GLY A 92 -3.60 -2.62 12.01
N ASP A 93 -3.90 -1.70 12.95
CA ASP A 93 -5.17 -1.62 13.66
C ASP A 93 -6.01 -0.47 13.11
N GLU A 94 -7.20 -0.78 12.62
CA GLU A 94 -8.14 0.20 12.06
C GLU A 94 -8.65 1.23 13.09
N SER A 95 -8.48 0.98 14.39
CA SER A 95 -8.78 1.95 15.45
C SER A 95 -7.72 3.07 15.56
N ASN A 96 -6.56 2.89 14.93
CA ASN A 96 -5.44 3.84 14.92
C ASN A 96 -5.16 4.34 13.49
N PRO A 97 -6.08 5.11 12.87
CA PRO A 97 -5.95 5.55 11.49
C PRO A 97 -4.83 6.58 11.30
N ILE A 98 -4.28 6.62 10.09
CA ILE A 98 -3.42 7.70 9.57
C ILE A 98 -4.18 8.37 8.41
N PRO A 99 -5.03 9.37 8.67
CA PRO A 99 -5.88 9.99 7.65
C PRO A 99 -5.08 10.63 6.50
N GLN A 100 -3.85 11.07 6.78
CA GLN A 100 -2.96 11.62 5.78
C GLN A 100 -2.54 10.57 4.73
N GLY A 101 -2.35 9.30 5.16
CA GLY A 101 -2.06 8.19 4.25
C GLY A 101 -3.27 7.83 3.39
N GLU A 102 -4.47 7.79 3.99
CA GLU A 102 -5.71 7.55 3.26
C GLU A 102 -5.95 8.62 2.18
N SER A 103 -5.82 9.91 2.56
CA SER A 103 -6.00 11.01 1.60
C SER A 103 -4.96 11.00 0.50
N LEU A 104 -3.71 10.66 0.79
CA LEU A 104 -2.65 10.54 -0.21
C LEU A 104 -2.99 9.47 -1.26
N MET A 105 -3.41 8.27 -0.82
CA MET A 105 -3.80 7.21 -1.75
C MET A 105 -5.01 7.61 -2.60
N ALA A 106 -6.02 8.23 -1.99
CA ALA A 106 -7.19 8.71 -2.72
C ALA A 106 -6.83 9.76 -3.80
N GLU A 107 -5.95 10.71 -3.47
CA GLU A 107 -5.49 11.75 -4.40
C GLU A 107 -4.70 11.17 -5.57
N ILE A 108 -3.71 10.30 -5.28
CA ILE A 108 -2.89 9.66 -6.32
C ILE A 108 -3.77 8.80 -7.24
N ASN A 109 -4.65 7.98 -6.67
CA ASN A 109 -5.52 7.12 -7.46
C ASN A 109 -6.51 7.91 -8.31
N ALA A 110 -7.08 9.01 -7.78
CA ALA A 110 -7.96 9.88 -8.54
C ALA A 110 -7.23 10.53 -9.73
N GLU A 111 -6.01 11.01 -9.53
CA GLU A 111 -5.20 11.59 -10.60
C GLU A 111 -4.83 10.55 -11.65
N ILE A 112 -4.34 9.37 -11.24
CA ILE A 112 -3.99 8.30 -12.18
C ILE A 112 -5.22 7.88 -12.99
N ARG A 113 -6.37 7.68 -12.37
CA ARG A 113 -7.61 7.32 -13.08
C ARG A 113 -8.05 8.37 -14.08
N ALA A 114 -7.83 9.65 -13.78
CA ALA A 114 -8.16 10.75 -14.70
C ALA A 114 -7.20 10.84 -15.89
N ARG A 115 -5.90 10.63 -15.67
CA ARG A 115 -4.85 10.76 -16.69
C ARG A 115 -4.65 9.46 -17.50
N HIS A 116 -4.79 8.32 -16.84
CA HIS A 116 -4.48 6.98 -17.35
C HIS A 116 -5.65 6.01 -17.09
N PRO A 117 -6.82 6.17 -17.73
CA PRO A 117 -8.03 5.40 -17.39
C PRO A 117 -7.92 3.89 -17.69
N HIS A 118 -6.88 3.45 -18.39
CA HIS A 118 -6.60 2.04 -18.68
C HIS A 118 -5.68 1.35 -17.64
N VAL A 119 -5.09 2.12 -16.74
CA VAL A 119 -4.17 1.62 -15.72
C VAL A 119 -4.94 0.93 -14.60
N ILE A 120 -4.41 -0.18 -14.10
CA ILE A 120 -4.99 -0.95 -13.00
C ILE A 120 -4.28 -0.58 -11.68
N LEU A 121 -5.06 -0.26 -10.65
CA LEU A 121 -4.57 0.06 -9.31
C LEU A 121 -5.05 -1.01 -8.34
N ILE A 122 -4.12 -1.69 -7.67
CA ILE A 122 -4.38 -2.81 -6.78
C ILE A 122 -3.83 -2.49 -5.39
N ALA A 123 -4.65 -2.65 -4.36
CA ALA A 123 -4.21 -2.53 -2.96
C ALA A 123 -3.88 -3.90 -2.37
N GLU A 124 -2.78 -4.00 -1.64
CA GLU A 124 -2.60 -5.10 -0.69
C GLU A 124 -2.94 -4.62 0.71
N ASP A 125 -4.11 -4.97 1.21
CA ASP A 125 -4.54 -4.51 2.55
C ASP A 125 -4.74 -5.63 3.55
N LEU A 126 -5.22 -6.78 3.09
CA LEU A 126 -5.47 -8.00 3.89
C LEU A 126 -6.54 -7.84 4.98
N ARG A 127 -7.31 -6.75 4.97
CA ARG A 127 -8.46 -6.54 5.88
C ARG A 127 -9.80 -6.53 5.15
N ASN A 128 -9.78 -6.64 3.81
CA ASN A 128 -10.99 -6.59 2.97
C ASN A 128 -11.84 -5.34 3.25
N ASN A 129 -11.17 -4.18 3.43
CA ASN A 129 -11.85 -2.93 3.72
C ASN A 129 -12.46 -2.34 2.45
N GLY A 130 -13.80 -2.22 2.42
CA GLY A 130 -14.52 -1.69 1.26
C GLY A 130 -14.22 -0.22 0.92
N LEU A 131 -13.55 0.54 1.79
CA LEU A 131 -13.11 1.92 1.49
C LEU A 131 -12.00 1.93 0.43
N LEU A 132 -11.20 0.88 0.31
CA LEU A 132 -10.11 0.82 -0.67
C LEU A 132 -10.64 0.88 -2.10
N THR A 133 -11.68 0.11 -2.42
CA THR A 133 -12.23 0.00 -3.77
C THR A 133 -13.42 0.93 -4.04
N ARG A 134 -13.90 1.64 -3.02
CA ARG A 134 -14.92 2.67 -3.20
C ARG A 134 -14.34 3.86 -3.97
N ASP A 135 -15.13 4.45 -4.86
CA ASP A 135 -14.73 5.64 -5.60
C ASP A 135 -14.36 6.80 -4.68
N SER A 136 -13.38 7.61 -5.08
CA SER A 136 -12.89 8.73 -4.27
C SER A 136 -13.93 9.85 -4.10
N ASP A 137 -14.83 10.06 -5.06
CA ASP A 137 -15.96 10.98 -4.97
C ASP A 137 -17.03 10.54 -3.94
N LYS A 138 -16.99 9.27 -3.53
CA LYS A 138 -17.83 8.67 -2.49
C LYS A 138 -17.09 8.46 -1.17
N GLY A 139 -15.93 9.11 -1.00
CA GLY A 139 -15.11 9.01 0.20
C GLY A 139 -14.27 7.74 0.33
N GLY A 140 -14.02 7.06 -0.78
CA GLY A 140 -13.11 5.91 -0.84
C GLY A 140 -11.73 6.26 -1.36
N MET A 141 -10.85 5.26 -1.47
CA MET A 141 -9.48 5.44 -1.95
C MET A 141 -9.32 5.21 -3.45
N GLY A 142 -10.35 4.69 -4.15
CA GLY A 142 -10.39 4.59 -5.59
C GLY A 142 -9.50 3.53 -6.22
N PHE A 143 -9.04 2.52 -5.49
CA PHE A 143 -8.39 1.34 -6.09
C PHE A 143 -9.39 0.55 -6.95
N HIS A 144 -8.89 -0.10 -8.00
CA HIS A 144 -9.73 -0.97 -8.83
C HIS A 144 -9.98 -2.33 -8.19
N ALA A 145 -9.01 -2.82 -7.41
CA ALA A 145 -9.08 -4.11 -6.71
C ALA A 145 -8.27 -4.07 -5.42
N GLN A 146 -8.54 -5.01 -4.53
CA GLN A 146 -7.70 -5.31 -3.38
C GLN A 146 -7.45 -6.82 -3.31
N TRP A 147 -6.33 -7.22 -2.73
CA TRP A 147 -6.08 -8.63 -2.44
C TRP A 147 -7.04 -9.12 -1.35
N ASP A 148 -7.64 -10.26 -1.62
CA ASP A 148 -8.61 -10.87 -0.72
C ASP A 148 -7.93 -11.89 0.22
N ALA A 149 -7.77 -11.50 1.48
CA ALA A 149 -7.19 -12.36 2.51
C ALA A 149 -8.06 -13.58 2.82
N THR A 150 -9.39 -13.47 2.65
CA THR A 150 -10.32 -14.58 2.89
C THR A 150 -10.22 -15.66 1.81
N PHE A 151 -9.72 -15.31 0.64
CA PHE A 151 -9.39 -16.24 -0.43
C PHE A 151 -7.97 -16.82 -0.27
N VAL A 152 -6.98 -15.94 -0.16
CA VAL A 152 -5.55 -16.31 -0.22
C VAL A 152 -5.16 -17.27 0.91
N HIS A 153 -5.48 -16.95 2.16
CA HIS A 153 -5.03 -17.74 3.31
C HIS A 153 -5.63 -19.15 3.37
N PRO A 154 -6.94 -19.34 3.20
CA PRO A 154 -7.52 -20.70 3.17
C PRO A 154 -7.00 -21.54 1.99
N ILE A 155 -6.86 -20.96 0.80
CA ILE A 155 -6.31 -21.67 -0.36
C ILE A 155 -4.87 -22.12 -0.06
N ARG A 156 -4.03 -21.22 0.44
CA ARG A 156 -2.67 -21.52 0.81
C ARG A 156 -2.60 -22.67 1.83
N THR A 157 -3.40 -22.58 2.90
CA THR A 157 -3.45 -23.64 3.93
C THR A 157 -3.79 -25.00 3.33
N MET A 158 -4.73 -25.04 2.38
CA MET A 158 -5.10 -26.31 1.72
C MET A 158 -4.02 -26.82 0.78
N VAL A 159 -3.35 -25.93 0.03
CA VAL A 159 -2.26 -26.32 -0.88
C VAL A 159 -1.05 -26.85 -0.10
N GLU A 160 -0.73 -26.22 1.03
CA GLU A 160 0.38 -26.61 1.92
C GLU A 160 0.06 -27.83 2.80
N ALA A 161 -1.19 -28.32 2.84
CA ALA A 161 -1.58 -29.46 3.67
C ALA A 161 -0.78 -30.72 3.28
N ILE A 162 -0.23 -31.40 4.29
CA ILE A 162 0.67 -32.56 4.12
C ILE A 162 -0.11 -33.77 3.60
N SER A 163 -1.36 -33.96 4.05
CA SER A 163 -2.19 -35.11 3.66
C SER A 163 -3.46 -34.66 2.94
N ASP A 164 -3.97 -35.54 2.05
CA ASP A 164 -5.18 -35.27 1.28
C ASP A 164 -6.44 -35.17 2.16
N GLU A 165 -6.48 -35.88 3.30
CA GLU A 165 -7.58 -35.80 4.27
C GLU A 165 -7.73 -34.40 4.88
N GLN A 166 -6.66 -33.59 4.89
CA GLN A 166 -6.65 -32.21 5.37
C GLN A 166 -7.11 -31.20 4.29
N ARG A 167 -7.28 -31.64 3.04
CA ARG A 167 -7.70 -30.84 1.89
C ARG A 167 -9.20 -30.95 1.70
N SER A 168 -9.96 -30.04 2.30
CA SER A 168 -11.42 -30.04 2.22
C SER A 168 -11.92 -29.26 1.00
N MET A 169 -12.43 -29.97 -0.01
CA MET A 169 -13.14 -29.34 -1.15
C MET A 169 -14.42 -28.62 -0.72
N GLY A 170 -15.04 -29.04 0.37
CA GLY A 170 -16.19 -28.36 0.98
C GLY A 170 -15.78 -26.99 1.54
N HIS A 171 -14.63 -26.90 2.19
CA HIS A 171 -14.08 -25.63 2.67
C HIS A 171 -13.69 -24.71 1.51
N LEU A 172 -13.04 -25.25 0.47
CA LEU A 172 -12.72 -24.50 -0.75
C LEU A 172 -13.96 -23.82 -1.36
N LYS A 173 -15.08 -24.56 -1.45
CA LYS A 173 -16.34 -24.05 -1.99
C LYS A 173 -16.92 -22.87 -1.19
N THR A 174 -16.60 -22.75 0.10
CA THR A 174 -17.08 -21.63 0.93
C THR A 174 -16.19 -20.39 0.85
N VAL A 175 -15.00 -20.52 0.27
CA VAL A 175 -14.00 -19.46 0.16
C VAL A 175 -14.01 -18.80 -1.24
N ILE A 176 -14.52 -19.52 -2.24
CA ILE A 176 -14.74 -19.03 -3.62
C ILE A 176 -16.16 -18.51 -3.77
#